data_3b71a66b6f2d5deee07b96a1fcd62e6a
#
_entry.id   3b71a66b6f2d5deee07b96a1fcd62e6a
#
_cell.length_a   1.000
_cell.length_b   1.000
_cell.length_c   1.000
_cell.angle_alpha   90.00
_cell.angle_beta   90.00
_cell.angle_gamma   90.00
#
_symmetry.space_group_name_H-M   'P 1'
#
loop_
_entity.id
_entity.type
_entity.pdbx_description
1 polymer ?
#
loop_
_entity_poly.entity_id
_entity_poly.type
_entity_poly.pdbx_seq_one_letter_code
_entity_poly.pdbx_strand_id
1 'polypeptide(L)'
;MELSIASLEWLVLGAGRELMLFASVGILLFGIDDLLFDGLWIATNGRDRLVDLGVDKEQPLAGKLAIFIPAWKEAAVLPTTLLRSLAAWGDDDFRIYVGCYPNDAATLLAVSPLAASDPRLRLVIGAADGPTTKGDNLNQMWAALCADERAEGFRALGVILHDAEDHVHPHELALYRRTLDGNAMVQIPVVPFVDQGATWIGGHYCDEFAEAHGKEVVLRSRLGLPIPSAGVGCALARSTVALLAIERGGDPFRPDSLTEDYELGMLIGAYGLSARFVDAIGPDGDRIASRGAFPITVETAVRQKSRWIAGIALAAWDSLGWIGQIRSIQDGGRPNIWLTRWMLWRDRRAPLAAIVLLTAYVALVLTTLGVAGTQWLGWAMPTPGQAIRTLFLVNAVVLLWRLGMRGYFTARWYGPRQALQALPRAFLGNVIAILAARRAASLYWTMLRSGKVVWDKTEHFHRAPLTEPLPSRATE
;
A
#
# COMPACT_ATOMS: atom_id res chain seq x y z
N MET A 1 21.56 41.37 -18.69
CA MET A 1 22.79 40.64 -18.30
C MET A 1 22.91 39.47 -19.25
N GLU A 2 23.60 39.63 -20.36
CA GLU A 2 23.83 38.58 -21.36
C GLU A 2 24.82 37.57 -20.77
N LEU A 3 24.35 36.34 -20.52
CA LEU A 3 25.23 35.24 -20.19
C LEU A 3 26.13 34.97 -21.39
N SER A 4 27.44 35.13 -21.23
CA SER A 4 28.40 34.76 -22.28
C SER A 4 28.32 33.24 -22.53
N ILE A 5 28.63 32.78 -23.76
CA ILE A 5 28.67 31.34 -24.09
C ILE A 5 29.56 30.57 -23.10
N ALA A 6 30.71 31.17 -22.69
CA ALA A 6 31.61 30.57 -21.70
C ALA A 6 30.97 30.44 -20.30
N SER A 7 30.12 31.41 -19.89
CA SER A 7 29.40 31.33 -18.62
C SER A 7 28.34 30.25 -18.66
N LEU A 8 27.66 30.05 -19.81
CA LEU A 8 26.68 29.00 -20.03
C LEU A 8 27.32 27.59 -20.01
N GLU A 9 28.46 27.43 -20.71
CA GLU A 9 29.28 26.21 -20.68
C GLU A 9 29.63 25.81 -19.23
N TRP A 10 30.24 26.75 -18.49
CA TRP A 10 30.62 26.50 -17.10
C TRP A 10 29.43 26.10 -16.23
N LEU A 11 28.28 26.78 -16.37
CA LEU A 11 27.05 26.46 -15.62
C LEU A 11 26.54 25.06 -15.97
N VAL A 12 26.40 24.74 -17.26
CA VAL A 12 25.82 23.45 -17.71
C VAL A 12 26.75 22.29 -17.34
N LEU A 13 28.05 22.39 -17.64
CA LEU A 13 28.99 21.30 -17.40
C LEU A 13 29.32 21.16 -15.92
N GLY A 14 29.50 22.28 -15.19
CA GLY A 14 29.77 22.29 -13.75
C GLY A 14 28.58 21.77 -12.94
N ALA A 15 27.41 22.37 -13.12
CA ALA A 15 26.19 21.92 -12.43
C ALA A 15 25.83 20.48 -12.80
N GLY A 16 25.93 20.12 -14.10
CA GLY A 16 25.66 18.76 -14.56
C GLY A 16 26.55 17.73 -13.86
N ARG A 17 27.85 18.02 -13.70
CA ARG A 17 28.81 17.15 -13.02
C ARG A 17 28.49 16.97 -11.54
N GLU A 18 28.25 18.06 -10.80
CA GLU A 18 27.99 18.01 -9.36
C GLU A 18 26.66 17.30 -9.06
N LEU A 19 25.60 17.62 -9.82
CA LEU A 19 24.30 16.95 -9.68
C LEU A 19 24.39 15.46 -10.05
N MET A 20 25.16 15.10 -11.08
CA MET A 20 25.38 13.72 -11.48
C MET A 20 26.13 12.94 -10.38
N LEU A 21 27.13 13.53 -9.76
CA LEU A 21 27.88 12.93 -8.65
C LEU A 21 26.96 12.72 -7.45
N PHE A 22 26.20 13.75 -7.03
CA PHE A 22 25.23 13.65 -5.94
C PHE A 22 24.19 12.56 -6.20
N ALA A 23 23.58 12.56 -7.39
CA ALA A 23 22.59 11.56 -7.75
C ALA A 23 23.17 10.13 -7.77
N SER A 24 24.38 9.97 -8.32
CA SER A 24 25.02 8.66 -8.42
C SER A 24 25.38 8.09 -7.05
N VAL A 25 25.83 8.92 -6.10
CA VAL A 25 26.08 8.51 -4.72
C VAL A 25 24.76 8.16 -4.03
N GLY A 26 23.71 8.98 -4.19
CA GLY A 26 22.39 8.72 -3.63
C GLY A 26 21.78 7.40 -4.15
N ILE A 27 21.85 7.17 -5.47
CA ILE A 27 21.40 5.93 -6.11
C ILE A 27 22.16 4.72 -5.57
N LEU A 28 23.50 4.84 -5.39
CA LEU A 28 24.31 3.76 -4.82
C LEU A 28 23.88 3.44 -3.38
N LEU A 29 23.68 4.44 -2.52
CA LEU A 29 23.28 4.23 -1.13
C LEU A 29 21.91 3.54 -1.04
N PHE A 30 20.92 4.01 -1.81
CA PHE A 30 19.62 3.31 -1.88
C PHE A 30 19.72 1.92 -2.51
N GLY A 31 20.60 1.78 -3.51
CA GLY A 31 20.85 0.49 -4.16
C GLY A 31 21.48 -0.54 -3.22
N ILE A 32 22.43 -0.14 -2.38
CA ILE A 32 23.01 -1.01 -1.34
C ILE A 32 21.93 -1.44 -0.33
N ASP A 33 21.09 -0.50 0.13
CA ASP A 33 19.97 -0.81 1.03
C ASP A 33 19.00 -1.83 0.40
N ASP A 34 18.68 -1.66 -0.88
CA ASP A 34 17.83 -2.60 -1.61
C ASP A 34 18.48 -3.97 -1.79
N LEU A 35 19.79 -4.03 -2.11
CA LEU A 35 20.53 -5.29 -2.21
C LEU A 35 20.61 -6.03 -0.88
N LEU A 36 20.81 -5.33 0.23
CA LEU A 36 20.79 -5.92 1.57
C LEU A 36 19.41 -6.51 1.88
N PHE A 37 18.35 -5.80 1.53
CA PHE A 37 16.97 -6.27 1.69
C PHE A 37 16.68 -7.51 0.84
N ASP A 38 17.05 -7.47 -0.44
CA ASP A 38 16.89 -8.60 -1.36
C ASP A 38 17.73 -9.82 -0.90
N GLY A 39 18.95 -9.57 -0.42
CA GLY A 39 19.80 -10.63 0.16
C GLY A 39 19.16 -11.29 1.39
N LEU A 40 18.56 -10.49 2.27
CA LEU A 40 17.86 -11.01 3.45
C LEU A 40 16.60 -11.79 3.04
N TRP A 41 15.84 -11.31 2.05
CA TRP A 41 14.70 -12.02 1.52
C TRP A 41 15.10 -13.36 0.89
N ILE A 42 16.19 -13.42 0.13
CA ILE A 42 16.73 -14.67 -0.44
C ILE A 42 17.19 -15.62 0.68
N ALA A 43 17.93 -15.10 1.67
CA ALA A 43 18.46 -15.89 2.77
C ALA A 43 17.37 -16.51 3.67
N THR A 44 16.21 -15.84 3.77
CA THR A 44 15.03 -16.35 4.49
C THR A 44 14.16 -17.28 3.63
N ASN A 45 14.72 -17.89 2.60
CA ASN A 45 14.05 -18.79 1.65
C ASN A 45 13.01 -18.12 0.75
N GLY A 46 13.17 -16.88 0.38
CA GLY A 46 12.58 -16.12 -0.73
C GLY A 46 11.16 -16.44 -1.22
N ARG A 47 10.68 -17.63 -0.95
CA ARG A 47 9.37 -18.13 -1.34
C ARG A 47 8.51 -18.31 -0.10
N ASP A 48 7.38 -17.62 -0.05
CA ASP A 48 6.34 -17.98 0.90
C ASP A 48 5.83 -19.38 0.59
N ARG A 49 5.62 -20.17 1.63
CA ARG A 49 4.82 -21.37 1.47
C ARG A 49 3.38 -20.86 1.30
N LEU A 50 2.84 -21.00 0.10
CA LEU A 50 1.43 -20.80 -0.15
C LEU A 50 0.66 -21.71 0.81
N VAL A 51 -0.23 -21.13 1.59
CA VAL A 51 -1.14 -21.91 2.41
C VAL A 51 -2.19 -22.49 1.47
N ASP A 52 -2.32 -23.82 1.43
CA ASP A 52 -3.33 -24.50 0.64
C ASP A 52 -4.53 -24.82 1.55
N LEU A 53 -5.61 -24.06 1.38
CA LEU A 53 -6.82 -24.26 2.20
C LEU A 53 -7.50 -25.63 1.97
N GLY A 54 -7.26 -26.26 0.82
CA GLY A 54 -7.80 -27.60 0.53
C GLY A 54 -7.11 -28.72 1.32
N VAL A 55 -5.86 -28.48 1.74
CA VAL A 55 -5.01 -29.48 2.41
C VAL A 55 -4.83 -29.20 3.90
N ASP A 56 -5.03 -27.96 4.32
CA ASP A 56 -4.86 -27.54 5.71
C ASP A 56 -5.93 -28.17 6.62
N LYS A 57 -5.48 -28.87 7.67
CA LYS A 57 -6.32 -29.62 8.61
C LYS A 57 -6.71 -28.80 9.85
N GLU A 58 -6.27 -27.54 9.96
CA GLU A 58 -6.64 -26.70 11.10
C GLU A 58 -8.17 -26.46 11.11
N GLN A 59 -8.79 -26.67 12.26
CA GLN A 59 -10.22 -26.41 12.40
C GLN A 59 -10.46 -24.91 12.42
N PRO A 60 -11.34 -24.37 11.54
CA PRO A 60 -11.64 -22.96 11.50
C PRO A 60 -12.36 -22.53 12.79
N LEU A 61 -12.06 -21.32 13.28
CA LEU A 61 -12.83 -20.71 14.37
C LEU A 61 -14.31 -20.56 13.97
N ALA A 62 -15.19 -20.98 14.87
CA ALA A 62 -16.63 -20.77 14.69
C ALA A 62 -17.06 -19.41 15.26
N GLY A 63 -17.93 -18.70 14.57
CA GLY A 63 -18.51 -17.43 15.01
C GLY A 63 -18.59 -16.38 13.89
N LYS A 64 -19.20 -15.26 14.18
CA LYS A 64 -19.50 -14.19 13.23
C LYS A 64 -18.27 -13.33 12.90
N LEU A 65 -18.04 -13.05 11.62
CA LEU A 65 -17.08 -12.05 11.16
C LEU A 65 -17.79 -10.73 10.83
N ALA A 66 -17.24 -9.60 11.27
CA ALA A 66 -17.75 -8.27 10.97
C ALA A 66 -16.92 -7.64 9.83
N ILE A 67 -17.57 -7.27 8.73
CA ILE A 67 -16.91 -6.63 7.59
C ILE A 67 -17.27 -5.15 7.61
N PHE A 68 -16.26 -4.27 7.60
CA PHE A 68 -16.43 -2.82 7.60
C PHE A 68 -16.15 -2.25 6.22
N ILE A 69 -17.13 -1.55 5.64
CA ILE A 69 -17.03 -0.89 4.34
C ILE A 69 -17.41 0.59 4.51
N PRO A 70 -16.43 1.51 4.66
CA PRO A 70 -16.69 2.92 4.71
C PRO A 70 -17.08 3.45 3.33
N ALA A 71 -18.17 4.23 3.25
CA ALA A 71 -18.71 4.74 2.00
C ALA A 71 -18.95 6.25 2.05
N TRP A 72 -18.43 6.97 1.07
CA TRP A 72 -18.70 8.37 0.79
C TRP A 72 -18.78 8.61 -0.71
N LYS A 73 -19.96 8.94 -1.23
CA LYS A 73 -20.23 9.13 -2.67
C LYS A 73 -19.91 7.87 -3.50
N GLU A 74 -20.42 6.71 -3.04
CA GLU A 74 -20.17 5.39 -3.66
C GLU A 74 -21.42 4.78 -4.31
N ALA A 75 -22.44 5.58 -4.60
CA ALA A 75 -23.69 5.11 -5.20
C ALA A 75 -23.48 4.30 -6.50
N ALA A 76 -22.44 4.60 -7.28
CA ALA A 76 -22.17 3.95 -8.56
C ALA A 76 -21.55 2.54 -8.42
N VAL A 77 -20.79 2.27 -7.37
CA VAL A 77 -19.98 1.03 -7.25
C VAL A 77 -20.47 0.13 -6.12
N LEU A 78 -20.83 0.69 -4.98
CA LEU A 78 -21.12 -0.04 -3.75
C LEU A 78 -22.25 -1.08 -3.86
N PRO A 79 -23.40 -0.82 -4.52
CA PRO A 79 -24.45 -1.85 -4.65
C PRO A 79 -23.95 -3.13 -5.34
N THR A 80 -23.15 -2.98 -6.39
CA THR A 80 -22.58 -4.12 -7.11
C THR A 80 -21.57 -4.87 -6.26
N THR A 81 -20.73 -4.17 -5.51
CA THR A 81 -19.75 -4.75 -4.59
C THR A 81 -20.44 -5.55 -3.50
N LEU A 82 -21.49 -4.99 -2.87
CA LEU A 82 -22.27 -5.69 -1.84
C LEU A 82 -22.92 -6.98 -2.37
N LEU A 83 -23.57 -6.90 -3.54
CA LEU A 83 -24.18 -8.08 -4.15
C LEU A 83 -23.16 -9.19 -4.47
N ARG A 84 -21.99 -8.80 -4.98
CA ARG A 84 -20.90 -9.75 -5.24
C ARG A 84 -20.35 -10.36 -3.96
N SER A 85 -20.15 -9.57 -2.92
CA SER A 85 -19.65 -10.06 -1.63
C SER A 85 -20.63 -11.02 -0.97
N LEU A 86 -21.93 -10.69 -0.99
CA LEU A 86 -23.00 -11.58 -0.50
C LEU A 86 -23.05 -12.91 -1.26
N ALA A 87 -22.89 -12.86 -2.59
CA ALA A 87 -22.86 -14.04 -3.43
C ALA A 87 -21.58 -14.87 -3.23
N ALA A 88 -20.43 -14.22 -3.10
CA ALA A 88 -19.14 -14.89 -2.92
C ALA A 88 -19.05 -15.64 -1.59
N TRP A 89 -19.56 -15.08 -0.51
CA TRP A 89 -19.49 -15.67 0.84
C TRP A 89 -20.72 -16.52 1.21
N GLY A 90 -21.78 -16.47 0.40
CA GLY A 90 -22.95 -17.35 0.53
C GLY A 90 -23.53 -17.37 1.95
N ASP A 91 -23.66 -18.59 2.53
CA ASP A 91 -24.28 -18.83 3.84
C ASP A 91 -23.26 -18.76 5.01
N ASP A 92 -22.06 -18.21 4.81
CA ASP A 92 -21.09 -18.04 5.89
C ASP A 92 -21.63 -17.11 6.99
N ASP A 93 -21.13 -17.26 8.23
CA ASP A 93 -21.58 -16.43 9.37
C ASP A 93 -20.81 -15.10 9.41
N PHE A 94 -21.40 -14.08 8.78
CA PHE A 94 -20.83 -12.74 8.75
C PHE A 94 -21.89 -11.64 8.79
N ARG A 95 -21.45 -10.41 9.05
CA ARG A 95 -22.27 -9.19 8.90
C ARG A 95 -21.42 -8.07 8.30
N ILE A 96 -21.94 -7.44 7.24
CA ILE A 96 -21.34 -6.28 6.60
C ILE A 96 -21.94 -5.02 7.22
N TYR A 97 -21.08 -4.17 7.76
CA TYR A 97 -21.39 -2.83 8.24
C TYR A 97 -20.99 -1.84 7.18
N VAL A 98 -21.95 -1.09 6.64
CA VAL A 98 -21.72 -0.07 5.62
C VAL A 98 -21.83 1.30 6.28
N GLY A 99 -20.70 1.98 6.43
CA GLY A 99 -20.64 3.30 7.04
C GLY A 99 -20.97 4.40 6.04
N CYS A 100 -22.12 5.05 6.23
CA CYS A 100 -22.65 6.10 5.35
C CYS A 100 -22.78 7.44 6.09
N TYR A 101 -22.95 8.50 5.32
CA TYR A 101 -23.16 9.86 5.85
C TYR A 101 -24.58 10.36 5.57
N PRO A 102 -25.20 11.14 6.50
CA PRO A 102 -26.57 11.60 6.34
C PRO A 102 -26.77 12.54 5.12
N ASN A 103 -25.72 13.28 4.74
CA ASN A 103 -25.72 14.16 3.57
C ASN A 103 -25.32 13.47 2.25
N ASP A 104 -25.17 12.13 2.21
CA ASP A 104 -24.92 11.35 0.99
C ASP A 104 -26.17 10.54 0.60
N ALA A 105 -27.23 11.27 0.25
CA ALA A 105 -28.51 10.67 -0.11
C ALA A 105 -28.40 9.68 -1.28
N ALA A 106 -27.51 9.93 -2.25
CA ALA A 106 -27.34 9.06 -3.41
C ALA A 106 -26.84 7.65 -3.00
N THR A 107 -25.82 7.56 -2.14
CA THR A 107 -25.31 6.28 -1.64
C THR A 107 -26.36 5.61 -0.76
N LEU A 108 -27.02 6.34 0.14
CA LEU A 108 -28.06 5.80 1.01
C LEU A 108 -29.22 5.20 0.19
N LEU A 109 -29.75 5.90 -0.81
CA LEU A 109 -30.81 5.42 -1.68
C LEU A 109 -30.39 4.17 -2.48
N ALA A 110 -29.14 4.10 -2.91
CA ALA A 110 -28.65 2.97 -3.68
C ALA A 110 -28.50 1.68 -2.83
N VAL A 111 -28.19 1.80 -1.53
CA VAL A 111 -27.89 0.66 -0.66
C VAL A 111 -29.05 0.26 0.25
N SER A 112 -29.96 1.19 0.60
CA SER A 112 -31.09 0.91 1.51
C SER A 112 -31.97 -0.28 1.08
N PRO A 113 -32.31 -0.47 -0.21
CA PRO A 113 -33.12 -1.64 -0.62
C PRO A 113 -32.41 -2.97 -0.36
N LEU A 114 -31.08 -3.02 -0.54
CA LEU A 114 -30.29 -4.21 -0.27
C LEU A 114 -30.25 -4.51 1.23
N ALA A 115 -30.01 -3.50 2.06
CA ALA A 115 -30.00 -3.66 3.51
C ALA A 115 -31.38 -4.03 4.08
N ALA A 116 -32.46 -3.63 3.44
CA ALA A 116 -33.83 -4.05 3.82
C ALA A 116 -34.13 -5.50 3.43
N SER A 117 -33.49 -6.04 2.39
CA SER A 117 -33.74 -7.39 1.88
C SER A 117 -32.79 -8.45 2.47
N ASP A 118 -31.61 -8.09 2.97
CA ASP A 118 -30.63 -9.02 3.51
C ASP A 118 -30.20 -8.62 4.93
N PRO A 119 -30.52 -9.43 5.96
CA PRO A 119 -30.21 -9.13 7.36
C PRO A 119 -28.70 -9.14 7.67
N ARG A 120 -27.87 -9.63 6.75
CA ARG A 120 -26.41 -9.58 6.88
C ARG A 120 -25.85 -8.20 6.56
N LEU A 121 -26.64 -7.29 5.96
CA LEU A 121 -26.26 -5.91 5.68
C LEU A 121 -26.79 -4.97 6.76
N ARG A 122 -25.90 -4.25 7.39
CA ARG A 122 -26.18 -3.24 8.41
C ARG A 122 -25.73 -1.85 7.93
N LEU A 123 -26.70 -0.97 7.63
CA LEU A 123 -26.36 0.44 7.36
C LEU A 123 -26.05 1.14 8.69
N VAL A 124 -24.93 1.82 8.73
CA VAL A 124 -24.48 2.67 9.83
C VAL A 124 -24.42 4.09 9.32
N ILE A 125 -25.44 4.88 9.69
CA ILE A 125 -25.52 6.29 9.28
C ILE A 125 -24.86 7.12 10.37
N GLY A 126 -23.82 7.85 9.99
CA GLY A 126 -23.08 8.72 10.89
C GLY A 126 -23.92 9.86 11.48
N ALA A 127 -23.54 10.37 12.65
CA ALA A 127 -24.19 11.49 13.28
C ALA A 127 -23.83 12.84 12.63
N ALA A 128 -22.65 12.94 12.03
CA ALA A 128 -22.13 14.14 11.38
C ALA A 128 -22.24 14.07 9.86
N ASP A 129 -22.41 15.23 9.22
CA ASP A 129 -22.33 15.34 7.77
C ASP A 129 -20.92 15.03 7.27
N GLY A 130 -20.84 14.29 6.15
CA GLY A 130 -19.59 13.98 5.49
C GLY A 130 -19.09 15.07 4.52
N PRO A 131 -17.82 14.95 4.10
CA PRO A 131 -16.90 13.89 4.51
C PRO A 131 -16.24 14.21 5.86
N THR A 132 -16.13 13.21 6.72
CA THR A 132 -15.18 13.23 7.84
C THR A 132 -13.87 12.55 7.40
N THR A 133 -13.34 11.60 8.16
CA THR A 133 -12.21 10.77 7.75
C THR A 133 -12.60 9.29 7.67
N LYS A 134 -11.77 8.46 7.02
CA LYS A 134 -12.01 7.01 6.98
C LYS A 134 -11.99 6.43 8.40
N GLY A 135 -11.03 6.85 9.23
CA GLY A 135 -10.93 6.42 10.63
C GLY A 135 -12.18 6.74 11.45
N ASP A 136 -12.75 7.94 11.28
CA ASP A 136 -13.99 8.32 11.95
C ASP A 136 -15.17 7.45 11.50
N ASN A 137 -15.31 7.18 10.21
CA ASN A 137 -16.35 6.31 9.69
C ASN A 137 -16.20 4.86 10.22
N LEU A 138 -14.97 4.34 10.29
CA LEU A 138 -14.67 3.03 10.89
C LEU A 138 -15.03 2.98 12.37
N ASN A 139 -14.83 4.06 13.14
CA ASN A 139 -15.21 4.15 14.55
C ASN A 139 -16.73 4.09 14.75
N GLN A 140 -17.51 4.68 13.85
CA GLN A 140 -18.97 4.59 13.88
C GLN A 140 -19.44 3.15 13.63
N MET A 141 -18.82 2.42 12.69
CA MET A 141 -19.11 1.01 12.46
C MET A 141 -18.69 0.12 13.64
N TRP A 142 -17.57 0.46 14.31
CA TRP A 142 -17.18 -0.21 15.55
C TRP A 142 -18.21 -0.03 16.66
N ALA A 143 -18.71 1.19 16.86
CA ALA A 143 -19.76 1.46 17.84
C ALA A 143 -21.05 0.67 17.52
N ALA A 144 -21.43 0.59 16.23
CA ALA A 144 -22.57 -0.19 15.77
C ALA A 144 -22.38 -1.69 16.02
N LEU A 145 -21.20 -2.25 15.72
CA LEU A 145 -20.87 -3.64 16.03
C LEU A 145 -20.99 -3.91 17.52
N CYS A 146 -20.42 -3.06 18.37
CA CYS A 146 -20.52 -3.21 19.84
C CYS A 146 -21.96 -3.13 20.35
N ALA A 147 -22.83 -2.35 19.70
CA ALA A 147 -24.26 -2.29 20.02
C ALA A 147 -24.98 -3.57 19.62
N ASP A 148 -24.74 -4.08 18.41
CA ASP A 148 -25.34 -5.32 17.91
C ASP A 148 -24.88 -6.54 18.72
N GLU A 149 -23.60 -6.62 19.10
CA GLU A 149 -23.06 -7.67 19.99
C GLU A 149 -23.82 -7.74 21.33
N ARG A 150 -24.12 -6.58 21.91
CA ARG A 150 -24.88 -6.50 23.18
C ARG A 150 -26.36 -6.84 23.00
N ALA A 151 -26.96 -6.39 21.92
CA ALA A 151 -28.37 -6.57 21.67
C ALA A 151 -28.73 -8.03 21.30
N GLU A 152 -27.85 -8.69 20.53
CA GLU A 152 -28.08 -10.01 19.99
C GLU A 152 -27.32 -11.12 20.75
N GLY A 153 -26.49 -10.79 21.73
CA GLY A 153 -25.78 -11.75 22.58
C GLY A 153 -24.68 -12.56 21.86
N PHE A 154 -24.06 -11.99 20.82
CA PHE A 154 -22.93 -12.61 20.13
C PHE A 154 -21.64 -11.82 20.36
N ARG A 155 -20.50 -12.38 19.99
CA ARG A 155 -19.23 -11.69 19.89
C ARG A 155 -18.56 -12.04 18.57
N ALA A 156 -18.17 -11.02 17.80
CA ALA A 156 -17.48 -11.23 16.55
C ALA A 156 -16.10 -11.87 16.78
N LEU A 157 -15.64 -12.69 15.84
CA LEU A 157 -14.28 -13.25 15.82
C LEU A 157 -13.26 -12.16 15.46
N GLY A 158 -13.60 -11.34 14.48
CA GLY A 158 -12.74 -10.30 13.97
C GLY A 158 -13.49 -9.27 13.16
N VAL A 159 -12.79 -8.18 12.85
CA VAL A 159 -13.23 -7.10 11.98
C VAL A 159 -12.37 -7.14 10.71
N ILE A 160 -13.02 -7.24 9.56
CA ILE A 160 -12.38 -7.25 8.24
C ILE A 160 -12.60 -5.89 7.59
N LEU A 161 -11.55 -5.34 7.00
CA LEU A 161 -11.59 -4.04 6.33
C LEU A 161 -11.61 -4.23 4.81
N HIS A 162 -12.59 -3.60 4.16
CA HIS A 162 -12.70 -3.48 2.71
C HIS A 162 -13.10 -2.06 2.29
N ASP A 163 -12.71 -1.67 1.08
CA ASP A 163 -13.20 -0.45 0.45
C ASP A 163 -14.45 -0.74 -0.41
N ALA A 164 -15.18 0.30 -0.78
CA ALA A 164 -16.45 0.20 -1.49
C ALA A 164 -16.35 -0.43 -2.90
N GLU A 165 -15.15 -0.47 -3.49
CA GLU A 165 -14.85 -1.03 -4.82
C GLU A 165 -14.12 -2.36 -4.80
N ASP A 166 -13.86 -2.94 -3.64
CA ASP A 166 -13.09 -4.18 -3.51
C ASP A 166 -13.82 -5.39 -4.10
N HIS A 167 -13.04 -6.21 -4.79
CA HIS A 167 -13.47 -7.54 -5.22
C HIS A 167 -12.90 -8.58 -4.25
N VAL A 168 -13.76 -9.15 -3.47
CA VAL A 168 -13.45 -10.15 -2.45
C VAL A 168 -13.31 -11.55 -3.03
N HIS A 169 -12.54 -12.42 -2.36
CA HIS A 169 -12.41 -13.81 -2.75
C HIS A 169 -13.43 -14.70 -2.00
N PRO A 170 -14.06 -15.71 -2.64
CA PRO A 170 -15.02 -16.58 -1.99
C PRO A 170 -14.49 -17.29 -0.73
N HIS A 171 -13.23 -17.66 -0.71
CA HIS A 171 -12.59 -18.36 0.40
C HIS A 171 -11.88 -17.45 1.42
N GLU A 172 -12.07 -16.14 1.32
CA GLU A 172 -11.40 -15.17 2.19
C GLU A 172 -11.82 -15.32 3.65
N LEU A 173 -13.12 -15.45 3.92
CA LEU A 173 -13.63 -15.61 5.29
C LEU A 173 -13.14 -16.92 5.93
N ALA A 174 -13.11 -18.00 5.15
CA ALA A 174 -12.57 -19.28 5.61
C ALA A 174 -11.08 -19.19 5.96
N LEU A 175 -10.29 -18.42 5.18
CA LEU A 175 -8.88 -18.16 5.48
C LEU A 175 -8.73 -17.40 6.79
N TYR A 176 -9.51 -16.32 7.01
CA TYR A 176 -9.42 -15.55 8.24
C TYR A 176 -9.83 -16.35 9.46
N ARG A 177 -10.84 -17.22 9.38
CA ARG A 177 -11.23 -18.12 10.48
C ARG A 177 -10.11 -19.06 10.91
N ARG A 178 -9.25 -19.48 9.98
CA ARG A 178 -8.12 -20.36 10.27
C ARG A 178 -6.88 -19.60 10.76
N THR A 179 -6.74 -18.34 10.36
CA THR A 179 -5.49 -17.59 10.59
C THR A 179 -5.59 -16.53 11.68
N LEU A 180 -6.81 -16.15 12.13
CA LEU A 180 -6.98 -15.21 13.24
C LEU A 180 -6.67 -15.85 14.61
N ASP A 181 -6.65 -17.19 14.72
CA ASP A 181 -6.23 -17.82 15.96
C ASP A 181 -4.75 -17.50 16.23
N GLY A 182 -4.49 -16.93 17.41
CA GLY A 182 -3.14 -16.48 17.80
C GLY A 182 -2.59 -15.26 17.05
N ASN A 183 -3.33 -14.65 16.11
CA ASN A 183 -2.91 -13.46 15.39
C ASN A 183 -3.83 -12.26 15.66
N ALA A 184 -3.23 -11.13 15.98
CA ALA A 184 -3.92 -9.87 16.18
C ALA A 184 -4.39 -9.24 14.87
N MET A 185 -3.64 -9.46 13.79
CA MET A 185 -3.92 -8.99 12.45
C MET A 185 -3.47 -10.01 11.41
N VAL A 186 -4.29 -10.19 10.38
CA VAL A 186 -3.99 -11.01 9.19
C VAL A 186 -4.21 -10.16 7.96
N GLN A 187 -3.18 -10.01 7.13
CA GLN A 187 -3.22 -9.32 5.85
C GLN A 187 -3.09 -10.33 4.71
N ILE A 188 -4.02 -10.32 3.77
CA ILE A 188 -3.90 -11.07 2.51
C ILE A 188 -3.37 -10.17 1.40
N PRO A 189 -2.90 -10.73 0.27
CA PRO A 189 -2.45 -9.93 -0.86
C PRO A 189 -3.51 -8.96 -1.38
N VAL A 190 -3.07 -7.76 -1.73
CA VAL A 190 -3.86 -6.81 -2.53
C VAL A 190 -3.33 -6.84 -3.96
N VAL A 191 -4.21 -7.10 -4.91
CA VAL A 191 -3.85 -7.35 -6.31
C VAL A 191 -4.59 -6.36 -7.22
N PRO A 192 -3.93 -5.31 -7.69
CA PRO A 192 -4.50 -4.39 -8.67
C PRO A 192 -4.97 -5.11 -9.93
N PHE A 193 -6.11 -4.68 -10.51
CA PHE A 193 -6.53 -5.16 -11.81
C PHE A 193 -5.62 -4.63 -12.91
N VAL A 194 -5.31 -5.49 -13.90
CA VAL A 194 -4.66 -5.05 -15.12
C VAL A 194 -5.69 -4.38 -16.02
N ASP A 195 -5.66 -3.05 -16.10
CA ASP A 195 -6.53 -2.30 -17.00
C ASP A 195 -5.95 -2.33 -18.42
N GLN A 196 -6.66 -2.95 -19.37
CA GLN A 196 -6.21 -3.04 -20.78
C GLN A 196 -6.16 -1.68 -21.48
N GLY A 197 -6.97 -0.71 -21.06
CA GLY A 197 -6.96 0.65 -21.60
C GLY A 197 -5.93 1.57 -20.96
N ALA A 198 -5.33 1.18 -19.81
CA ALA A 198 -4.37 1.97 -19.06
C ALA A 198 -3.17 1.14 -18.56
N THR A 199 -2.59 0.34 -19.47
CA THR A 199 -1.51 -0.60 -19.17
C THR A 199 -0.25 0.03 -18.60
N TRP A 200 -0.03 1.32 -18.83
CA TRP A 200 1.15 2.04 -18.34
C TRP A 200 0.99 2.47 -16.89
N ILE A 201 -0.03 3.25 -16.58
CA ILE A 201 -0.22 3.83 -15.24
C ILE A 201 -0.82 2.79 -14.29
N GLY A 202 -1.92 2.11 -14.69
CA GLY A 202 -2.49 1.01 -13.91
C GLY A 202 -1.50 -0.15 -13.73
N GLY A 203 -0.76 -0.52 -14.80
CA GLY A 203 0.27 -1.55 -14.74
C GLY A 203 1.45 -1.22 -13.81
N HIS A 204 1.77 0.06 -13.62
CA HIS A 204 2.77 0.48 -12.64
C HIS A 204 2.36 0.10 -11.20
N TYR A 205 1.08 0.23 -10.83
CA TYR A 205 0.58 -0.27 -9.55
C TYR A 205 0.67 -1.80 -9.44
N CYS A 206 0.36 -2.53 -10.53
CA CYS A 206 0.54 -3.98 -10.57
C CYS A 206 1.98 -4.38 -10.23
N ASP A 207 2.97 -3.68 -10.81
CA ASP A 207 4.39 -3.94 -10.58
C ASP A 207 4.80 -3.65 -9.13
N GLU A 208 4.33 -2.54 -8.55
CA GLU A 208 4.64 -2.15 -7.17
C GLU A 208 4.02 -3.11 -6.16
N PHE A 209 2.74 -3.43 -6.31
CA PHE A 209 2.05 -4.33 -5.38
C PHE A 209 2.57 -5.77 -5.49
N ALA A 210 2.93 -6.23 -6.71
CA ALA A 210 3.55 -7.53 -6.89
C ALA A 210 4.89 -7.63 -6.13
N GLU A 211 5.73 -6.59 -6.17
CA GLU A 211 6.98 -6.54 -5.43
C GLU A 211 6.75 -6.38 -3.92
N ALA A 212 5.88 -5.47 -3.49
CA ALA A 212 5.59 -5.23 -2.08
C ALA A 212 5.01 -6.47 -1.39
N HIS A 213 3.95 -7.07 -1.94
CA HIS A 213 3.30 -8.25 -1.37
C HIS A 213 4.01 -9.57 -1.67
N GLY A 214 4.88 -9.62 -2.68
CA GLY A 214 5.72 -10.78 -2.95
C GLY A 214 7.03 -10.81 -2.17
N LYS A 215 7.47 -9.67 -1.62
CA LYS A 215 8.78 -9.53 -0.98
C LYS A 215 8.73 -8.80 0.36
N GLU A 216 8.26 -7.53 0.37
CA GLU A 216 8.45 -6.66 1.53
C GLU A 216 7.59 -7.08 2.72
N VAL A 217 6.30 -7.27 2.50
CA VAL A 217 5.36 -7.66 3.57
C VAL A 217 5.62 -9.10 4.01
N VAL A 218 5.97 -9.99 3.06
CA VAL A 218 6.39 -11.38 3.31
C VAL A 218 7.59 -11.43 4.25
N LEU A 219 8.64 -10.65 3.96
CA LEU A 219 9.85 -10.64 4.81
C LEU A 219 9.54 -10.11 6.21
N ARG A 220 8.74 -9.04 6.33
CA ARG A 220 8.30 -8.52 7.63
C ARG A 220 7.55 -9.58 8.44
N SER A 221 6.61 -10.27 7.81
CA SER A 221 5.84 -11.35 8.44
C SER A 221 6.73 -12.47 8.97
N ARG A 222 7.70 -12.92 8.17
CA ARG A 222 8.64 -14.00 8.56
C ARG A 222 9.55 -13.62 9.71
N LEU A 223 9.96 -12.37 9.77
CA LEU A 223 10.84 -11.87 10.80
C LEU A 223 10.10 -11.42 12.07
N GLY A 224 8.76 -11.56 12.13
CA GLY A 224 7.95 -11.10 13.25
C GLY A 224 8.03 -9.58 13.44
N LEU A 225 8.22 -8.83 12.36
CA LEU A 225 8.29 -7.37 12.37
C LEU A 225 6.90 -6.77 12.18
N PRO A 226 6.67 -5.51 12.58
CA PRO A 226 5.42 -4.82 12.29
C PRO A 226 5.10 -4.84 10.79
N ILE A 227 3.85 -5.19 10.47
CA ILE A 227 3.34 -5.27 9.10
C ILE A 227 2.40 -4.09 8.89
N PRO A 228 2.60 -3.24 7.87
CA PRO A 228 1.62 -2.23 7.51
C PRO A 228 0.33 -2.92 7.03
N SER A 229 -0.82 -2.47 7.50
CA SER A 229 -2.09 -2.85 6.89
C SER A 229 -2.27 -2.10 5.57
N ALA A 230 -2.85 -2.76 4.59
CA ALA A 230 -3.19 -2.14 3.31
C ALA A 230 -4.56 -1.43 3.33
N GLY A 231 -5.27 -1.48 4.48
CA GLY A 231 -6.61 -0.92 4.62
C GLY A 231 -7.73 -1.70 3.95
N VAL A 232 -7.36 -2.77 3.21
CA VAL A 232 -8.26 -3.71 2.50
C VAL A 232 -7.68 -5.12 2.58
N GLY A 233 -8.54 -6.13 2.53
CA GLY A 233 -8.08 -7.51 2.67
C GLY A 233 -7.32 -7.74 3.97
N CYS A 234 -7.75 -7.09 5.05
CA CYS A 234 -7.13 -7.11 6.35
C CYS A 234 -8.15 -7.50 7.42
N ALA A 235 -7.86 -8.55 8.17
CA ALA A 235 -8.67 -8.99 9.31
C ALA A 235 -7.95 -8.68 10.62
N LEU A 236 -8.67 -8.06 11.54
CA LEU A 236 -8.23 -7.74 12.90
C LEU A 236 -8.98 -8.63 13.88
N ALA A 237 -8.28 -9.29 14.79
CA ALA A 237 -8.97 -10.00 15.87
C ALA A 237 -9.85 -9.02 16.67
N ARG A 238 -11.06 -9.46 17.03
CA ARG A 238 -12.00 -8.62 17.80
C ARG A 238 -11.40 -8.09 19.10
N SER A 239 -10.56 -8.90 19.75
CA SER A 239 -9.82 -8.52 20.98
C SER A 239 -8.82 -7.41 20.72
N THR A 240 -8.14 -7.44 19.56
CA THR A 240 -7.19 -6.40 19.15
C THR A 240 -7.89 -5.05 18.95
N VAL A 241 -9.02 -5.03 18.24
CA VAL A 241 -9.79 -3.78 18.04
C VAL A 241 -10.32 -3.26 19.37
N ALA A 242 -10.76 -4.14 20.30
CA ALA A 242 -11.17 -3.74 21.63
C ALA A 242 -10.03 -3.15 22.44
N LEU A 243 -8.84 -3.74 22.37
CA LEU A 243 -7.65 -3.21 23.05
C LEU A 243 -7.31 -1.81 22.56
N LEU A 244 -7.30 -1.60 21.23
CA LEU A 244 -7.06 -0.29 20.63
C LEU A 244 -8.12 0.73 21.03
N ALA A 245 -9.40 0.32 21.14
CA ALA A 245 -10.47 1.17 21.61
C ALA A 245 -10.25 1.59 23.07
N ILE A 246 -9.85 0.67 23.95
CA ILE A 246 -9.55 0.98 25.36
C ILE A 246 -8.40 1.98 25.46
N GLU A 247 -7.31 1.75 24.75
CA GLU A 247 -6.12 2.61 24.75
C GLU A 247 -6.40 4.03 24.23
N ARG A 248 -7.45 4.18 23.39
CA ARG A 248 -7.80 5.45 22.73
C ARG A 248 -9.11 6.07 23.20
N GLY A 249 -9.65 5.59 24.32
CA GLY A 249 -10.86 6.18 24.93
C GLY A 249 -12.17 5.85 24.22
N GLY A 250 -12.23 4.76 23.44
CA GLY A 250 -13.43 4.24 22.78
C GLY A 250 -13.29 4.03 21.29
N ASP A 251 -12.45 4.82 20.62
CA ASP A 251 -12.29 4.87 19.18
C ASP A 251 -11.02 4.15 18.72
N PRO A 252 -11.10 2.93 18.17
CA PRO A 252 -9.91 2.14 17.79
C PRO A 252 -9.13 2.72 16.62
N PHE A 253 -9.80 3.42 15.69
CA PHE A 253 -9.18 3.99 14.49
C PHE A 253 -8.90 5.48 14.68
N ARG A 254 -7.74 5.94 14.23
CA ARG A 254 -7.37 7.35 14.36
C ARG A 254 -8.11 8.22 13.35
N PRO A 255 -8.94 9.17 13.79
CA PRO A 255 -9.68 10.04 12.87
C PRO A 255 -8.81 11.14 12.25
N ASP A 256 -7.65 11.44 12.85
CA ASP A 256 -6.72 12.48 12.42
C ASP A 256 -5.54 11.94 11.57
N SER A 257 -5.60 10.68 11.12
CA SER A 257 -4.58 10.08 10.27
C SER A 257 -4.94 10.14 8.78
N LEU A 258 -3.93 10.35 7.92
CA LEU A 258 -4.05 10.24 6.45
C LEU A 258 -3.95 8.79 5.95
N THR A 259 -3.33 7.92 6.74
CA THR A 259 -3.07 6.50 6.48
C THR A 259 -3.28 5.74 7.78
N GLU A 260 -4.53 5.74 8.24
CA GLU A 260 -4.95 5.10 9.49
C GLU A 260 -4.66 3.59 9.48
N ASP A 261 -4.70 2.98 8.31
CA ASP A 261 -4.40 1.59 8.04
C ASP A 261 -2.92 1.26 8.27
N TYR A 262 -2.01 2.04 7.69
CA TYR A 262 -0.58 1.90 7.92
C TYR A 262 -0.23 2.05 9.40
N GLU A 263 -0.74 3.12 10.02
CA GLU A 263 -0.48 3.37 11.45
C GLU A 263 -1.04 2.25 12.34
N LEU A 264 -2.21 1.73 12.01
CA LEU A 264 -2.84 0.61 12.71
C LEU A 264 -1.95 -0.63 12.70
N GLY A 265 -1.50 -1.06 11.52
CA GLY A 265 -0.63 -2.22 11.37
C GLY A 265 0.69 -2.07 12.12
N MET A 266 1.31 -0.89 12.01
CA MET A 266 2.56 -0.60 12.71
C MET A 266 2.39 -0.56 14.23
N LEU A 267 1.27 -0.03 14.73
CA LEU A 267 0.97 0.04 16.16
C LEU A 267 0.72 -1.35 16.77
N ILE A 268 0.01 -2.23 16.07
CA ILE A 268 -0.20 -3.63 16.49
C ILE A 268 1.15 -4.31 16.73
N GLY A 269 2.08 -4.19 15.78
CA GLY A 269 3.42 -4.74 15.94
C GLY A 269 4.23 -4.04 17.06
N ALA A 270 4.04 -2.72 17.26
CA ALA A 270 4.70 -1.97 18.32
C ALA A 270 4.24 -2.40 19.73
N TYR A 271 2.97 -2.81 19.86
CA TYR A 271 2.44 -3.39 21.10
C TYR A 271 2.92 -4.82 21.37
N GLY A 272 3.71 -5.41 20.47
CA GLY A 272 4.19 -6.79 20.57
C GLY A 272 3.12 -7.84 20.18
N LEU A 273 2.05 -7.40 19.53
CA LEU A 273 0.99 -8.27 19.05
C LEU A 273 1.38 -8.91 17.71
N SER A 274 0.97 -10.17 17.48
CA SER A 274 1.29 -10.91 16.26
C SER A 274 0.50 -10.38 15.06
N ALA A 275 1.21 -10.01 14.00
CA ALA A 275 0.64 -9.71 12.70
C ALA A 275 1.20 -10.67 11.64
N ARG A 276 0.34 -11.21 10.78
CA ARG A 276 0.73 -12.20 9.78
C ARG A 276 0.27 -11.77 8.38
N PHE A 277 1.18 -11.89 7.42
CA PHE A 277 0.83 -11.84 6.00
C PHE A 277 0.62 -13.27 5.50
N VAL A 278 -0.50 -13.53 4.83
CA VAL A 278 -0.88 -14.87 4.35
C VAL A 278 -1.13 -14.83 2.85
N ASP A 279 -0.27 -15.50 2.10
CA ASP A 279 -0.46 -15.79 0.67
C ASP A 279 -1.02 -17.21 0.56
N ALA A 280 -2.26 -17.37 0.10
CA ALA A 280 -2.97 -18.64 0.10
C ALA A 280 -3.63 -18.93 -1.25
N ILE A 281 -3.84 -20.23 -1.52
CA ILE A 281 -4.62 -20.73 -2.66
C ILE A 281 -5.90 -21.36 -2.13
N GLY A 282 -7.02 -21.02 -2.75
CA GLY A 282 -8.31 -21.63 -2.48
C GLY A 282 -8.44 -23.05 -3.06
N PRO A 283 -9.47 -23.80 -2.67
CA PRO A 283 -9.76 -25.11 -3.25
C PRO A 283 -10.04 -25.09 -4.76
N ASP A 284 -10.40 -23.94 -5.30
CA ASP A 284 -10.59 -23.64 -6.72
C ASP A 284 -9.29 -23.47 -7.51
N GLY A 285 -8.14 -23.45 -6.80
CA GLY A 285 -6.82 -23.20 -7.38
C GLY A 285 -6.48 -21.71 -7.54
N ASP A 286 -7.41 -20.81 -7.22
CA ASP A 286 -7.20 -19.37 -7.30
C ASP A 286 -6.54 -18.81 -6.02
N ARG A 287 -5.74 -17.75 -6.21
CA ARG A 287 -5.09 -17.08 -5.09
C ARG A 287 -6.08 -16.21 -4.33
N ILE A 288 -6.15 -16.42 -3.02
CA ILE A 288 -6.99 -15.63 -2.12
C ILE A 288 -6.37 -14.24 -1.95
N ALA A 289 -7.03 -13.22 -2.50
CA ALA A 289 -6.56 -11.84 -2.50
C ALA A 289 -7.74 -10.87 -2.57
N SER A 290 -7.57 -9.69 -1.98
CA SER A 290 -8.44 -8.55 -2.28
C SER A 290 -8.00 -7.93 -3.60
N ARG A 291 -8.94 -7.65 -4.51
CA ARG A 291 -8.63 -7.07 -5.83
C ARG A 291 -9.37 -5.75 -5.99
N GLY A 292 -8.69 -4.78 -6.57
CA GLY A 292 -9.27 -3.44 -6.75
C GLY A 292 -8.78 -2.74 -7.99
N ALA A 293 -9.51 -1.70 -8.38
CA ALA A 293 -9.12 -0.79 -9.45
C ALA A 293 -8.17 0.27 -8.89
N PHE A 294 -7.13 0.57 -9.63
CA PHE A 294 -6.15 1.60 -9.27
C PHE A 294 -6.16 2.74 -10.29
N PRO A 295 -5.59 3.91 -9.97
CA PRO A 295 -5.53 5.04 -10.85
C PRO A 295 -4.98 4.72 -12.24
N ILE A 296 -5.62 5.29 -13.25
CA ILE A 296 -5.28 5.07 -14.68
C ILE A 296 -4.76 6.33 -15.36
N THR A 297 -4.78 7.48 -14.67
CA THR A 297 -4.21 8.74 -15.14
C THR A 297 -3.07 9.20 -14.25
N VAL A 298 -2.13 9.97 -14.80
CA VAL A 298 -1.00 10.52 -14.02
C VAL A 298 -1.52 11.39 -12.88
N GLU A 299 -2.54 12.20 -13.11
CA GLU A 299 -3.11 13.11 -12.11
C GLU A 299 -3.66 12.32 -10.90
N THR A 300 -4.52 11.33 -11.13
CA THR A 300 -5.10 10.50 -10.07
C THR A 300 -4.05 9.66 -9.36
N ALA A 301 -3.04 9.15 -10.09
CA ALA A 301 -1.91 8.43 -9.52
C ALA A 301 -1.05 9.32 -8.60
N VAL A 302 -0.73 10.53 -9.04
CA VAL A 302 0.00 11.53 -8.23
C VAL A 302 -0.81 11.90 -6.99
N ARG A 303 -2.14 12.11 -7.11
CA ARG A 303 -3.03 12.42 -5.98
C ARG A 303 -3.00 11.29 -4.94
N GLN A 304 -3.20 10.05 -5.34
CA GLN A 304 -3.19 8.92 -4.42
C GLN A 304 -1.81 8.71 -3.76
N LYS A 305 -0.73 8.68 -4.56
CA LYS A 305 0.62 8.49 -4.01
C LYS A 305 1.07 9.65 -3.11
N SER A 306 0.63 10.88 -3.39
CA SER A 306 0.94 12.00 -2.50
C SER A 306 0.30 11.84 -1.12
N ARG A 307 -0.92 11.28 -1.02
CA ARG A 307 -1.52 10.95 0.28
C ARG A 307 -0.71 9.88 1.01
N TRP A 308 -0.31 8.81 0.30
CA TRP A 308 0.51 7.76 0.90
C TRP A 308 1.86 8.28 1.39
N ILE A 309 2.56 9.08 0.59
CA ILE A 309 3.85 9.67 1.00
C ILE A 309 3.63 10.62 2.19
N ALA A 310 2.63 11.50 2.15
CA ALA A 310 2.34 12.42 3.25
C ALA A 310 1.93 11.67 4.52
N GLY A 311 1.10 10.61 4.39
CA GLY A 311 0.68 9.79 5.52
C GLY A 311 1.81 8.96 6.10
N ILE A 312 2.45 8.12 5.28
CA ILE A 312 3.44 7.13 5.75
C ILE A 312 4.78 7.78 6.11
N ALA A 313 5.31 8.61 5.22
CA ALA A 313 6.67 9.12 5.39
C ALA A 313 6.76 10.37 6.28
N LEU A 314 5.68 11.14 6.42
CA LEU A 314 5.66 12.41 7.16
C LEU A 314 4.75 12.32 8.40
N ALA A 315 3.42 12.23 8.23
CA ALA A 315 2.48 12.27 9.34
C ALA A 315 2.61 11.06 10.30
N ALA A 316 2.79 9.84 9.78
CA ALA A 316 3.02 8.68 10.62
C ALA A 316 4.38 8.72 11.33
N TRP A 317 5.35 9.49 10.82
CA TRP A 317 6.59 9.74 11.57
C TRP A 317 6.32 10.57 12.81
N ASP A 318 5.51 11.61 12.71
CA ASP A 318 5.15 12.44 13.87
C ASP A 318 4.37 11.63 14.93
N SER A 319 3.46 10.77 14.49
CA SER A 319 2.58 10.03 15.40
C SER A 319 3.23 8.80 16.04
N LEU A 320 4.00 8.03 15.28
CA LEU A 320 4.59 6.77 15.73
C LEU A 320 6.05 6.91 16.18
N GLY A 321 6.75 7.96 15.75
CA GLY A 321 8.17 8.14 16.00
C GLY A 321 9.00 6.94 15.53
N TRP A 322 10.07 6.62 16.26
CA TRP A 322 10.81 5.37 16.12
C TRP A 322 10.21 4.35 17.06
N ILE A 323 9.49 3.35 16.51
CA ILE A 323 8.94 2.23 17.27
C ILE A 323 10.03 1.60 18.14
N GLY A 324 9.73 1.36 19.41
CA GLY A 324 10.68 0.90 20.43
C GLY A 324 10.61 1.77 21.70
N GLN A 325 9.98 2.95 21.59
CA GLN A 325 9.57 3.76 22.73
C GLN A 325 8.14 3.43 23.19
N ILE A 326 7.35 2.73 22.36
CA ILE A 326 5.99 2.31 22.67
C ILE A 326 6.07 1.11 23.61
N ARG A 327 5.30 1.18 24.70
CA ARG A 327 5.25 0.12 25.72
C ARG A 327 4.61 -1.14 25.13
N SER A 328 5.34 -2.26 25.12
CA SER A 328 4.76 -3.56 24.79
C SER A 328 3.69 -3.92 25.82
N ILE A 329 2.53 -4.36 25.35
CA ILE A 329 1.39 -4.77 26.19
C ILE A 329 1.45 -6.27 26.51
N GLN A 330 2.12 -7.06 25.64
CA GLN A 330 2.35 -8.49 25.88
C GLN A 330 3.81 -8.76 26.18
N ASP A 331 4.06 -9.73 27.07
CA ASP A 331 5.39 -10.28 27.37
C ASP A 331 5.94 -11.18 26.24
N GLY A 332 5.26 -11.23 25.09
CA GLY A 332 5.72 -11.88 23.87
C GLY A 332 6.98 -11.19 23.34
N GLY A 333 7.85 -11.96 22.71
CA GLY A 333 9.15 -11.49 22.24
C GLY A 333 9.07 -10.18 21.46
N ARG A 334 9.79 -9.18 21.92
CA ARG A 334 9.85 -7.88 21.23
C ARG A 334 10.47 -8.07 19.85
N PRO A 335 9.88 -7.46 18.81
CA PRO A 335 10.50 -7.51 17.49
C PRO A 335 11.91 -6.91 17.56
N ASN A 336 12.81 -7.41 16.71
CA ASN A 336 14.16 -6.87 16.64
C ASN A 336 14.11 -5.36 16.32
N ILE A 337 14.52 -4.54 17.30
CA ILE A 337 14.42 -3.09 17.24
C ILE A 337 15.19 -2.48 16.06
N TRP A 338 16.36 -3.04 15.73
CA TRP A 338 17.19 -2.54 14.64
C TRP A 338 16.57 -2.84 13.28
N LEU A 339 16.06 -4.06 13.09
CA LEU A 339 15.34 -4.45 11.89
C LEU A 339 14.04 -3.64 11.76
N THR A 340 13.30 -3.43 12.85
CA THR A 340 12.09 -2.60 12.86
C THR A 340 12.39 -1.16 12.43
N ARG A 341 13.45 -0.55 13.00
CA ARG A 341 13.87 0.82 12.62
C ARG A 341 14.35 0.89 11.18
N TRP A 342 15.02 -0.15 10.69
CA TRP A 342 15.42 -0.23 9.29
C TRP A 342 14.20 -0.30 8.36
N MET A 343 13.17 -1.09 8.70
CA MET A 343 11.92 -1.12 7.92
C MET A 343 11.22 0.24 7.94
N LEU A 344 11.15 0.90 9.11
CA LEU A 344 10.59 2.26 9.22
C LEU A 344 11.37 3.27 8.37
N TRP A 345 12.71 3.18 8.33
CA TRP A 345 13.51 4.00 7.44
C TRP A 345 13.13 3.77 5.97
N ARG A 346 12.97 2.50 5.57
CA ARG A 346 12.55 2.15 4.20
C ARG A 346 11.19 2.72 3.85
N ASP A 347 10.23 2.68 4.75
CA ASP A 347 8.90 3.28 4.56
C ASP A 347 8.97 4.80 4.38
N ARG A 348 9.88 5.45 5.09
CA ARG A 348 9.99 6.93 5.18
C ARG A 348 10.93 7.56 4.16
N ARG A 349 11.73 6.77 3.46
CA ARG A 349 12.75 7.28 2.52
C ARG A 349 12.19 7.84 1.21
N ALA A 350 10.89 7.66 0.92
CA ALA A 350 10.28 8.05 -0.35
C ALA A 350 10.52 9.52 -0.76
N PRO A 351 10.43 10.54 0.14
CA PRO A 351 10.74 11.92 -0.22
C PRO A 351 12.24 12.12 -0.60
N LEU A 352 13.16 11.46 0.11
CA LEU A 352 14.60 11.53 -0.18
C LEU A 352 14.92 10.84 -1.51
N ALA A 353 14.31 9.68 -1.77
CA ALA A 353 14.45 8.98 -3.04
C ALA A 353 13.96 9.85 -4.22
N ALA A 354 12.83 10.56 -4.03
CA ALA A 354 12.33 11.49 -5.05
C ALA A 354 13.29 12.65 -5.35
N ILE A 355 13.98 13.19 -4.33
CA ILE A 355 15.01 14.23 -4.53
C ILE A 355 16.19 13.68 -5.33
N VAL A 356 16.69 12.49 -4.99
CA VAL A 356 17.79 11.85 -5.71
C VAL A 356 17.40 11.56 -7.17
N LEU A 357 16.18 11.05 -7.41
CA LEU A 357 15.67 10.80 -8.75
C LEU A 357 15.51 12.09 -9.56
N LEU A 358 14.92 13.14 -8.96
CA LEU A 358 14.81 14.45 -9.62
C LEU A 358 16.20 14.99 -10.01
N THR A 359 17.14 14.92 -9.10
CA THR A 359 18.53 15.35 -9.35
C THR A 359 19.17 14.53 -10.46
N ALA A 360 18.92 13.21 -10.51
CA ALA A 360 19.41 12.34 -11.59
C ALA A 360 18.84 12.73 -12.96
N TYR A 361 17.52 13.03 -13.03
CA TYR A 361 16.92 13.48 -14.29
C TYR A 361 17.41 14.85 -14.73
N VAL A 362 17.57 15.80 -13.80
CA VAL A 362 18.18 17.12 -14.11
C VAL A 362 19.61 16.94 -14.58
N ALA A 363 20.42 16.11 -13.90
CA ALA A 363 21.80 15.82 -14.32
C ALA A 363 21.85 15.16 -15.72
N LEU A 364 20.91 14.28 -16.03
CA LEU A 364 20.79 13.66 -17.36
C LEU A 364 20.51 14.71 -18.43
N VAL A 365 19.58 15.64 -18.19
CA VAL A 365 19.28 16.74 -19.13
C VAL A 365 20.50 17.63 -19.33
N LEU A 366 21.17 18.06 -18.24
CA LEU A 366 22.36 18.90 -18.33
C LEU A 366 23.52 18.19 -19.05
N THR A 367 23.71 16.91 -18.80
CA THR A 367 24.73 16.09 -19.51
C THR A 367 24.41 16.00 -21.01
N THR A 368 23.13 15.80 -21.36
CA THR A 368 22.71 15.78 -22.77
C THR A 368 22.95 17.13 -23.45
N LEU A 369 22.63 18.23 -22.76
CA LEU A 369 22.92 19.57 -23.24
C LEU A 369 24.44 19.80 -23.37
N GLY A 370 25.25 19.31 -22.43
CA GLY A 370 26.71 19.34 -22.49
C GLY A 370 27.26 18.61 -23.71
N VAL A 371 26.74 17.38 -23.99
CA VAL A 371 27.10 16.61 -25.20
C VAL A 371 26.72 17.37 -26.47
N ALA A 372 25.54 17.96 -26.52
CA ALA A 372 25.12 18.78 -27.65
C ALA A 372 26.03 20.03 -27.80
N GLY A 373 26.40 20.67 -26.68
CA GLY A 373 27.34 21.80 -26.68
C GLY A 373 28.72 21.43 -27.19
N THR A 374 29.24 20.21 -26.94
CA THR A 374 30.51 19.77 -27.54
C THR A 374 30.41 19.62 -29.05
N GLN A 375 29.24 19.17 -29.56
CA GLN A 375 29.08 18.96 -31.02
C GLN A 375 28.84 20.27 -31.79
N TRP A 376 28.10 21.20 -31.21
CA TRP A 376 27.63 22.38 -31.95
C TRP A 376 28.26 23.70 -31.54
N LEU A 377 28.79 23.80 -30.29
CA LEU A 377 29.33 25.03 -29.74
C LEU A 377 30.83 24.92 -29.39
N GLY A 378 31.46 23.78 -29.61
CA GLY A 378 32.87 23.54 -29.31
C GLY A 378 33.20 23.47 -27.82
N TRP A 379 32.23 23.15 -26.95
CA TRP A 379 32.45 22.99 -25.52
C TRP A 379 33.42 21.83 -25.21
N ALA A 380 34.21 21.97 -24.14
CA ALA A 380 35.13 20.93 -23.70
C ALA A 380 34.55 20.11 -22.54
N MET A 381 33.90 18.98 -22.84
CA MET A 381 33.37 18.11 -21.80
C MET A 381 34.51 17.35 -21.08
N PRO A 382 34.67 17.50 -19.76
CA PRO A 382 35.71 16.79 -19.03
C PRO A 382 35.45 15.28 -19.03
N THR A 383 36.49 14.48 -19.29
CA THR A 383 36.38 13.01 -19.21
C THR A 383 36.28 12.57 -17.75
N PRO A 384 35.27 11.72 -17.41
CA PRO A 384 35.13 11.20 -16.04
C PRO A 384 36.39 10.44 -15.59
N GLY A 385 36.86 10.73 -14.40
CA GLY A 385 37.95 9.95 -13.77
C GLY A 385 37.56 8.51 -13.46
N GLN A 386 38.54 7.66 -13.17
CA GLN A 386 38.35 6.21 -12.93
C GLN A 386 37.28 5.95 -11.84
N ALA A 387 37.31 6.66 -10.72
CA ALA A 387 36.34 6.48 -9.62
C ALA A 387 34.88 6.72 -10.07
N ILE A 388 34.65 7.78 -10.88
CA ILE A 388 33.32 8.10 -11.39
C ILE A 388 32.85 7.03 -12.39
N ARG A 389 33.73 6.53 -13.25
CA ARG A 389 33.40 5.43 -14.17
C ARG A 389 33.00 4.15 -13.42
N THR A 390 33.77 3.82 -12.38
CA THR A 390 33.45 2.67 -11.50
C THR A 390 32.09 2.86 -10.81
N LEU A 391 31.80 4.05 -10.28
CA LEU A 391 30.51 4.37 -9.66
C LEU A 391 29.33 4.19 -10.65
N PHE A 392 29.49 4.64 -11.89
CA PHE A 392 28.46 4.45 -12.92
C PHE A 392 28.26 2.98 -13.28
N LEU A 393 29.35 2.22 -13.39
CA LEU A 393 29.25 0.78 -13.67
C LEU A 393 28.51 0.04 -12.53
N VAL A 394 28.87 0.33 -11.27
CA VAL A 394 28.19 -0.26 -10.11
C VAL A 394 26.70 0.10 -10.11
N ASN A 395 26.37 1.38 -10.32
CA ASN A 395 24.96 1.80 -10.39
C ASN A 395 24.20 1.15 -11.55
N ALA A 396 24.83 0.93 -12.69
CA ALA A 396 24.22 0.22 -13.82
C ALA A 396 23.91 -1.24 -13.46
N VAL A 397 24.83 -1.93 -12.80
CA VAL A 397 24.61 -3.31 -12.31
C VAL A 397 23.47 -3.36 -11.28
N VAL A 398 23.44 -2.43 -10.32
CA VAL A 398 22.38 -2.32 -9.34
C VAL A 398 21.03 -2.04 -10.00
N LEU A 399 20.99 -1.14 -10.99
CA LEU A 399 19.76 -0.86 -11.75
C LEU A 399 19.25 -2.11 -12.49
N LEU A 400 20.12 -2.84 -13.17
CA LEU A 400 19.75 -4.10 -13.85
C LEU A 400 19.21 -5.13 -12.85
N TRP A 401 19.82 -5.25 -11.67
CA TRP A 401 19.31 -6.10 -10.59
C TRP A 401 17.91 -5.68 -10.16
N ARG A 402 17.69 -4.38 -9.89
CA ARG A 402 16.39 -3.84 -9.46
C ARG A 402 15.30 -4.06 -10.51
N LEU A 403 15.61 -3.84 -11.79
CA LEU A 403 14.69 -4.11 -12.89
C LEU A 403 14.40 -5.61 -13.01
N GLY A 404 15.41 -6.45 -12.82
CA GLY A 404 15.25 -7.92 -12.78
C GLY A 404 14.33 -8.38 -11.66
N MET A 405 14.51 -7.87 -10.42
CA MET A 405 13.65 -8.18 -9.29
C MET A 405 12.21 -7.72 -9.54
N ARG A 406 12.00 -6.51 -10.04
CA ARG A 406 10.66 -6.02 -10.38
C ARG A 406 10.01 -6.90 -11.45
N GLY A 407 10.73 -7.23 -12.52
CA GLY A 407 10.25 -8.14 -13.56
C GLY A 407 9.90 -9.53 -13.01
N TYR A 408 10.73 -10.07 -12.13
CA TYR A 408 10.49 -11.37 -11.48
C TYR A 408 9.16 -11.39 -10.70
N PHE A 409 8.92 -10.39 -9.82
CA PHE A 409 7.69 -10.34 -9.06
C PHE A 409 6.48 -10.07 -9.95
N THR A 410 6.60 -9.16 -10.93
CA THR A 410 5.51 -8.93 -11.89
C THR A 410 5.19 -10.19 -12.70
N ALA A 411 6.21 -10.94 -13.15
CA ALA A 411 6.00 -12.20 -13.86
C ALA A 411 5.24 -13.22 -13.02
N ARG A 412 5.58 -13.31 -11.74
CA ARG A 412 4.97 -14.27 -10.81
C ARG A 412 3.48 -14.00 -10.55
N TRP A 413 3.06 -12.75 -10.62
CA TRP A 413 1.68 -12.33 -10.32
C TRP A 413 0.83 -12.12 -11.59
N TYR A 414 1.44 -11.64 -12.67
CA TYR A 414 0.74 -11.16 -13.86
C TYR A 414 1.26 -11.77 -15.16
N GLY A 415 2.22 -12.68 -15.07
CA GLY A 415 2.79 -13.36 -16.23
C GLY A 415 3.91 -12.59 -16.95
N PRO A 416 4.61 -13.26 -17.89
CA PRO A 416 5.84 -12.75 -18.51
C PRO A 416 5.62 -11.50 -19.37
N ARG A 417 4.46 -11.37 -20.01
CA ARG A 417 4.12 -10.19 -20.81
C ARG A 417 4.11 -8.91 -19.96
N GLN A 418 3.50 -8.96 -18.79
CA GLN A 418 3.46 -7.82 -17.88
C GLN A 418 4.85 -7.52 -17.30
N ALA A 419 5.66 -8.55 -17.04
CA ALA A 419 7.04 -8.40 -16.58
C ALA A 419 7.91 -7.60 -17.57
N LEU A 420 7.79 -7.86 -18.89
CA LEU A 420 8.52 -7.09 -19.89
C LEU A 420 8.08 -5.62 -19.91
N GLN A 421 6.79 -5.36 -19.69
CA GLN A 421 6.27 -3.99 -19.61
C GLN A 421 6.66 -3.28 -18.32
N ALA A 422 6.97 -4.01 -17.23
CA ALA A 422 7.42 -3.44 -15.97
C ALA A 422 8.74 -2.65 -16.11
N LEU A 423 9.62 -3.05 -17.05
CA LEU A 423 10.90 -2.38 -17.26
C LEU A 423 10.75 -0.91 -17.67
N PRO A 424 10.05 -0.57 -18.77
CA PRO A 424 9.82 0.83 -19.13
C PRO A 424 8.87 1.54 -18.16
N ARG A 425 7.90 0.84 -17.52
CA ARG A 425 7.01 1.42 -16.51
C ARG A 425 7.75 1.94 -15.26
N ALA A 426 8.93 1.38 -14.95
CA ALA A 426 9.75 1.87 -13.85
C ALA A 426 10.12 3.35 -14.01
N PHE A 427 10.40 3.82 -15.25
CA PHE A 427 10.69 5.24 -15.50
C PHE A 427 9.45 6.12 -15.30
N LEU A 428 8.28 5.67 -15.75
CA LEU A 428 7.02 6.36 -15.49
C LEU A 428 6.74 6.46 -13.98
N GLY A 429 6.97 5.36 -13.26
CA GLY A 429 6.85 5.31 -11.80
C GLY A 429 7.73 6.34 -11.10
N ASN A 430 8.96 6.54 -11.56
CA ASN A 430 9.86 7.56 -11.02
C ASN A 430 9.29 8.97 -11.21
N VAL A 431 8.74 9.28 -12.39
CA VAL A 431 8.11 10.58 -12.65
C VAL A 431 6.92 10.80 -11.73
N ILE A 432 6.04 9.80 -11.60
CA ILE A 432 4.89 9.85 -10.68
C ILE A 432 5.37 10.06 -9.24
N ALA A 433 6.42 9.33 -8.80
CA ALA A 433 6.98 9.45 -7.44
C ALA A 433 7.53 10.85 -7.15
N ILE A 434 8.24 11.46 -8.09
CA ILE A 434 8.77 12.84 -7.97
C ILE A 434 7.63 13.85 -7.82
N LEU A 435 6.61 13.77 -8.69
CA LEU A 435 5.45 14.66 -8.65
C LEU A 435 4.65 14.47 -7.36
N ALA A 436 4.47 13.21 -6.93
CA ALA A 436 3.76 12.86 -5.71
C ALA A 436 4.49 13.35 -4.46
N ALA A 437 5.82 13.21 -4.38
CA ALA A 437 6.60 13.69 -3.25
C ALA A 437 6.53 15.22 -3.11
N ARG A 438 6.59 15.96 -4.23
CA ARG A 438 6.39 17.42 -4.22
C ARG A 438 5.02 17.80 -3.67
N ARG A 439 3.95 17.14 -4.15
CA ARG A 439 2.58 17.39 -3.68
C ARG A 439 2.41 16.97 -2.21
N ALA A 440 3.02 15.86 -1.79
CA ALA A 440 2.99 15.38 -0.41
C ALA A 440 3.61 16.40 0.56
N ALA A 441 4.75 16.99 0.22
CA ALA A 441 5.37 18.04 1.02
C ALA A 441 4.45 19.26 1.18
N SER A 442 3.79 19.70 0.10
CA SER A 442 2.81 20.79 0.15
C SER A 442 1.58 20.43 0.98
N LEU A 443 1.06 19.22 0.83
CA LEU A 443 -0.09 18.72 1.59
C LEU A 443 0.23 18.70 3.10
N TYR A 444 1.36 18.11 3.46
CA TYR A 444 1.81 18.03 4.85
C TYR A 444 2.06 19.41 5.46
N TRP A 445 2.66 20.33 4.70
CA TRP A 445 2.84 21.72 5.14
C TRP A 445 1.50 22.42 5.43
N THR A 446 0.50 22.18 4.59
CA THR A 446 -0.86 22.72 4.80
C THR A 446 -1.49 22.14 6.05
N MET A 447 -1.33 20.83 6.30
CA MET A 447 -1.81 20.16 7.52
C MET A 447 -1.16 20.75 8.78
N LEU A 448 0.16 20.95 8.77
CA LEU A 448 0.86 21.57 9.91
C LEU A 448 0.35 22.99 10.21
N ARG A 449 -0.02 23.75 9.17
CA ARG A 449 -0.53 25.13 9.35
C ARG A 449 -2.00 25.18 9.78
N SER A 450 -2.82 24.30 9.24
CA SER A 450 -4.27 24.32 9.47
C SER A 450 -4.71 23.48 10.69
N GLY A 451 -3.86 22.54 11.12
CA GLY A 451 -4.22 21.55 12.14
C GLY A 451 -5.34 20.57 11.70
N LYS A 452 -5.68 20.55 10.40
CA LYS A 452 -6.76 19.72 9.88
C LYS A 452 -6.24 18.73 8.85
N VAL A 453 -6.70 17.49 8.97
CA VAL A 453 -6.54 16.46 7.94
C VAL A 453 -7.67 16.63 6.94
N VAL A 454 -7.33 16.78 5.66
CA VAL A 454 -8.31 16.86 4.57
C VAL A 454 -8.34 15.51 3.85
N TRP A 455 -9.50 14.88 3.82
CA TRP A 455 -9.71 13.66 3.04
C TRP A 455 -9.80 13.99 1.55
N ASP A 456 -8.66 13.91 0.87
CA ASP A 456 -8.56 14.09 -0.59
C ASP A 456 -8.91 12.75 -1.29
N LYS A 457 -10.23 12.44 -1.34
CA LYS A 457 -10.74 11.17 -1.88
C LYS A 457 -10.43 11.05 -3.38
N THR A 458 -10.06 9.85 -3.82
CA THR A 458 -10.00 9.47 -5.24
C THR A 458 -11.41 9.08 -5.70
N GLU A 459 -11.88 9.58 -6.83
CA GLU A 459 -13.16 9.18 -7.42
C GLU A 459 -13.02 7.78 -8.02
N HIS A 460 -13.97 6.89 -7.68
CA HIS A 460 -14.02 5.52 -8.18
C HIS A 460 -15.08 5.39 -9.26
N PHE A 461 -14.72 4.76 -10.37
CA PHE A 461 -15.65 4.51 -11.48
C PHE A 461 -15.81 3.00 -11.67
N HIS A 462 -17.06 2.57 -11.82
CA HIS A 462 -17.35 1.18 -12.12
C HIS A 462 -16.84 0.82 -13.52
N ARG A 463 -15.76 0.05 -13.58
CA ARG A 463 -15.36 -0.65 -14.80
C ARG A 463 -15.73 -2.11 -14.65
N ALA A 464 -16.39 -2.67 -15.68
CA ALA A 464 -16.68 -4.10 -15.70
C ALA A 464 -15.37 -4.87 -15.48
N PRO A 465 -15.35 -5.81 -14.52
CA PRO A 465 -14.15 -6.60 -14.27
C PRO A 465 -13.84 -7.41 -15.52
N LEU A 466 -12.59 -7.36 -15.94
CA LEU A 466 -12.06 -8.37 -16.84
C LEU A 466 -12.05 -9.69 -16.05
N THR A 467 -12.85 -10.64 -16.48
CA THR A 467 -12.90 -12.00 -15.95
C THR A 467 -11.67 -12.75 -16.48
N GLU A 468 -10.48 -12.40 -16.00
CA GLU A 468 -9.33 -13.26 -16.15
C GLU A 468 -9.00 -13.84 -14.77
N PRO A 469 -9.09 -15.16 -14.60
CA PRO A 469 -8.53 -15.83 -13.44
C PRO A 469 -7.02 -15.50 -13.37
N LEU A 470 -6.52 -15.33 -12.13
CA LEU A 470 -5.07 -15.26 -11.93
C LEU A 470 -4.46 -16.52 -12.55
N PRO A 471 -3.34 -16.43 -13.28
CA PRO A 471 -2.73 -17.60 -13.88
C PRO A 471 -2.49 -18.63 -12.77
N SER A 472 -3.18 -19.77 -12.86
CA SER A 472 -2.84 -20.96 -12.08
C SER A 472 -1.36 -21.24 -12.33
N ARG A 473 -0.60 -21.53 -11.28
CA ARG A 473 0.80 -21.89 -11.43
C ARG A 473 0.95 -22.95 -12.51
N ALA A 474 1.69 -22.63 -13.57
CA ALA A 474 2.32 -23.68 -14.34
C ALA A 474 3.12 -24.53 -13.33
N THR A 475 2.73 -25.76 -13.20
CA THR A 475 3.45 -26.81 -12.47
C THR A 475 4.83 -26.95 -13.10
N GLU A 476 5.87 -26.47 -12.43
CA GLU A 476 7.26 -26.89 -12.54
C GLU A 476 7.92 -26.89 -11.17
#